data_0949d610d44448601654cb35f3bbc9e0
#
_entry.id   0949d610d44448601654cb35f3bbc9e0
#
_cell.length_a   1.000
_cell.length_b   1.000
_cell.length_c   1.000
_cell.angle_alpha   90.00
_cell.angle_beta   90.00
_cell.angle_gamma   90.00
#
_symmetry.space_group_name_H-M   'P 1'
#
loop_
_entity.id
_entity.type
_entity.pdbx_description
1 polymer ?
#
loop_
_entity_poly.entity_id
_entity_poly.type
_entity_poly.pdbx_seq_one_letter_code
_entity_poly.pdbx_strand_id
1 'polypeptide(L)'
;VESAAAEAMKALRLGLNAMLFSDNVKLRDEIALKRYARDHGLLLMGPDCGTAIINGIPLGFANAVRRGAIGVIGASGTGTQQVTCLVHRRGAGISQAIGTGSHDLHVQVGGITMLQSIRALAKDPGTRVIVLVSKPPSPEVAHRVLAAARRCGKPVVVNFVGARPESVRGKNLHHA
;
A
#
# COMPACT_ATOMS: atom_id res chain seq x y z
N VAL A 1 -18.56 4.22 -13.55
CA VAL A 1 -17.27 4.86 -13.32
C VAL A 1 -17.44 6.29 -12.79
N GLU A 2 -18.35 7.09 -13.34
CA GLU A 2 -18.61 8.47 -12.87
C GLU A 2 -19.08 8.55 -11.40
N SER A 3 -19.72 7.49 -10.90
CA SER A 3 -20.20 7.39 -9.51
C SER A 3 -19.17 6.79 -8.54
N ALA A 4 -18.01 6.29 -9.00
CA ALA A 4 -17.09 5.51 -8.16
C ALA A 4 -16.63 6.26 -6.90
N ALA A 5 -16.28 7.55 -7.04
CA ALA A 5 -15.88 8.37 -5.90
C ALA A 5 -17.05 8.61 -4.91
N ALA A 6 -18.27 8.82 -5.44
CA ALA A 6 -19.45 9.02 -4.62
C ALA A 6 -19.82 7.73 -3.84
N GLU A 7 -19.78 6.58 -4.49
CA GLU A 7 -20.05 5.29 -3.83
C GLU A 7 -18.96 4.94 -2.80
N ALA A 8 -17.69 5.20 -3.10
CA ALA A 8 -16.62 5.05 -2.11
C ALA A 8 -16.83 5.96 -0.89
N MET A 9 -17.25 7.21 -1.10
CA MET A 9 -17.55 8.12 0.01
C MET A 9 -18.74 7.65 0.84
N LYS A 10 -19.78 7.08 0.23
CA LYS A 10 -20.91 6.48 0.96
C LYS A 10 -20.44 5.31 1.83
N ALA A 11 -19.62 4.41 1.28
CA ALA A 11 -19.06 3.29 2.04
C ALA A 11 -18.24 3.77 3.25
N LEU A 12 -17.36 4.75 3.04
CA LEU A 12 -16.56 5.34 4.11
C LEU A 12 -17.43 6.00 5.19
N ARG A 13 -18.51 6.70 4.81
CA ARG A 13 -19.46 7.30 5.77
C ARG A 13 -20.22 6.27 6.59
N LEU A 14 -20.38 5.05 6.07
CA LEU A 14 -20.93 3.91 6.80
C LEU A 14 -19.89 3.20 7.67
N GLY A 15 -18.67 3.73 7.80
CA GLY A 15 -17.60 3.14 8.58
C GLY A 15 -16.92 1.94 7.92
N LEU A 16 -17.08 1.75 6.61
CA LEU A 16 -16.49 0.62 5.88
C LEU A 16 -15.14 1.01 5.29
N ASN A 17 -14.19 0.09 5.34
CA ASN A 17 -13.00 0.17 4.49
C ASN A 17 -13.41 -0.03 3.03
N ALA A 18 -12.70 0.60 2.09
CA ALA A 18 -13.04 0.49 0.69
C ALA A 18 -11.83 0.14 -0.19
N MET A 19 -12.08 -0.64 -1.24
CA MET A 19 -11.15 -0.88 -2.34
C MET A 19 -11.74 -0.30 -3.62
N LEU A 20 -11.10 0.71 -4.16
CA LEU A 20 -11.57 1.42 -5.34
C LEU A 20 -10.72 1.03 -6.56
N PHE A 21 -11.31 0.19 -7.39
CA PHE A 21 -10.67 -0.35 -8.60
C PHE A 21 -10.54 0.70 -9.70
N SER A 22 -11.57 1.57 -9.86
CA SER A 22 -11.60 2.58 -10.92
C SER A 22 -10.38 3.49 -10.89
N ASP A 23 -9.79 3.71 -12.07
CA ASP A 23 -8.62 4.57 -12.30
C ASP A 23 -9.02 6.03 -12.68
N ASN A 24 -10.20 6.21 -13.28
CA ASN A 24 -10.70 7.51 -13.75
C ASN A 24 -11.35 8.36 -12.65
N VAL A 25 -10.78 8.38 -11.46
CA VAL A 25 -11.20 9.23 -10.35
C VAL A 25 -10.37 10.51 -10.36
N LYS A 26 -11.04 11.66 -10.30
CA LYS A 26 -10.35 12.96 -10.29
C LYS A 26 -9.44 13.05 -9.05
N LEU A 27 -8.25 13.58 -9.22
CA LEU A 27 -7.26 13.68 -8.14
C LEU A 27 -7.80 14.39 -6.88
N ARG A 28 -8.62 15.44 -7.06
CA ARG A 28 -9.28 16.14 -5.94
C ARG A 28 -10.18 15.21 -5.12
N ASP A 29 -10.88 14.31 -5.80
CA ASP A 29 -11.82 13.38 -5.18
C ASP A 29 -11.05 12.25 -4.47
N GLU A 30 -9.95 11.76 -5.07
CA GLU A 30 -9.01 10.84 -4.42
C GLU A 30 -8.47 11.42 -3.11
N ILE A 31 -7.99 12.67 -3.15
CA ILE A 31 -7.46 13.35 -1.96
C ILE A 31 -8.54 13.47 -0.87
N ALA A 32 -9.77 13.85 -1.25
CA ALA A 32 -10.88 13.98 -0.31
C ALA A 32 -11.23 12.64 0.35
N LEU A 33 -11.34 11.57 -0.45
CA LEU A 33 -11.63 10.22 0.02
C LEU A 33 -10.55 9.69 0.98
N LYS A 34 -9.28 9.83 0.61
CA LYS A 34 -8.16 9.36 1.43
C LYS A 34 -8.02 10.14 2.74
N ARG A 35 -8.25 11.45 2.70
CA ARG A 35 -8.28 12.27 3.92
C ARG A 35 -9.42 11.85 4.83
N TYR A 36 -10.63 11.69 4.27
CA TYR A 36 -11.78 11.22 5.04
C TYR A 36 -11.50 9.87 5.70
N ALA A 37 -11.01 8.90 4.92
CA ALA A 37 -10.67 7.57 5.44
C ALA A 37 -9.65 7.66 6.58
N ARG A 38 -8.56 8.43 6.38
CA ARG A 38 -7.53 8.65 7.41
C ARG A 38 -8.10 9.24 8.69
N ASP A 39 -8.91 10.27 8.57
CA ASP A 39 -9.42 11.04 9.71
C ASP A 39 -10.48 10.25 10.52
N HIS A 40 -11.07 9.21 9.90
CA HIS A 40 -12.02 8.29 10.55
C HIS A 40 -11.44 6.91 10.86
N GLY A 41 -10.12 6.71 10.76
CA GLY A 41 -9.47 5.43 11.06
C GLY A 41 -9.80 4.31 10.07
N LEU A 42 -10.27 4.66 8.88
CA LEU A 42 -10.60 3.73 7.80
C LEU A 42 -9.47 3.64 6.78
N LEU A 43 -9.46 2.57 5.99
CA LEU A 43 -8.52 2.37 4.90
C LEU A 43 -9.25 2.49 3.56
N LEU A 44 -8.73 3.34 2.68
CA LEU A 44 -9.08 3.36 1.27
C LEU A 44 -7.89 2.84 0.45
N MET A 45 -8.06 1.71 -0.20
CA MET A 45 -7.14 1.17 -1.19
C MET A 45 -7.52 1.71 -2.57
N GLY A 46 -6.62 2.40 -3.24
CA GLY A 46 -6.89 3.07 -4.51
C GLY A 46 -7.26 4.55 -4.37
N PRO A 47 -7.80 5.18 -5.42
CA PRO A 47 -8.20 4.66 -6.75
C PRO A 47 -7.07 3.94 -7.50
N ASP A 48 -7.44 3.25 -8.57
CA ASP A 48 -6.50 2.43 -9.34
C ASP A 48 -5.86 1.33 -8.47
N CYS A 49 -6.68 0.66 -7.66
CA CYS A 49 -6.26 -0.50 -6.88
C CYS A 49 -6.92 -1.77 -7.42
N GLY A 50 -6.21 -2.50 -8.25
CA GLY A 50 -6.66 -3.79 -8.78
C GLY A 50 -6.18 -5.01 -7.98
N THR A 51 -5.35 -4.83 -6.97
CA THR A 51 -4.67 -5.96 -6.31
C THR A 51 -4.56 -5.73 -4.81
N ALA A 52 -5.18 -6.61 -4.03
CA ALA A 52 -5.00 -6.67 -2.59
C ALA A 52 -5.12 -8.12 -2.08
N ILE A 53 -4.51 -8.41 -0.94
CA ILE A 53 -4.70 -9.67 -0.19
C ILE A 53 -4.95 -9.27 1.25
N ILE A 54 -6.14 -9.56 1.75
CA ILE A 54 -6.52 -9.19 3.11
C ILE A 54 -6.83 -10.48 3.91
N ASN A 55 -6.08 -10.70 4.96
CA ASN A 55 -6.18 -11.90 5.80
C ASN A 55 -6.08 -13.22 5.00
N GLY A 56 -5.26 -13.22 3.95
CA GLY A 56 -5.06 -14.36 3.08
C GLY A 56 -6.10 -14.53 1.97
N ILE A 57 -7.07 -13.62 1.87
CA ILE A 57 -8.10 -13.62 0.81
C ILE A 57 -7.64 -12.69 -0.32
N PRO A 58 -7.41 -13.22 -1.54
CA PRO A 58 -7.07 -12.40 -2.69
C PRO A 58 -8.28 -11.64 -3.20
N LEU A 59 -8.09 -10.35 -3.50
CA LEU A 59 -9.11 -9.44 -4.01
C LEU A 59 -8.68 -8.87 -5.37
N GLY A 60 -9.65 -8.67 -6.26
CA GLY A 60 -9.41 -8.15 -7.60
C GLY A 60 -8.55 -9.12 -8.41
N PHE A 61 -7.42 -8.65 -8.91
CA PHE A 61 -6.46 -9.42 -9.71
C PHE A 61 -5.33 -10.04 -8.89
N ALA A 62 -5.48 -10.11 -7.56
CA ALA A 62 -4.46 -10.70 -6.72
C ALA A 62 -4.33 -12.20 -6.97
N ASN A 63 -3.09 -12.69 -6.95
CA ASN A 63 -2.81 -14.11 -7.08
C ASN A 63 -3.15 -14.85 -5.77
N ALA A 64 -3.62 -16.09 -5.89
CA ALA A 64 -3.74 -17.00 -4.76
C ALA A 64 -2.32 -17.46 -4.36
N VAL A 65 -1.86 -17.00 -3.22
CA VAL A 65 -0.51 -17.28 -2.71
C VAL A 65 -0.56 -17.85 -1.29
N ARG A 66 0.53 -18.51 -0.88
CA ARG A 66 0.63 -19.05 0.48
C ARG A 66 0.48 -17.93 1.51
N ARG A 67 -0.31 -18.20 2.55
CA ARG A 67 -0.37 -17.34 3.73
C ARG A 67 0.96 -17.43 4.52
N GLY A 68 1.43 -16.31 5.04
CA GLY A 68 2.69 -16.26 5.78
C GLY A 68 2.88 -14.92 6.49
N ALA A 69 4.12 -14.50 6.67
CA ALA A 69 4.45 -13.38 7.55
C ALA A 69 4.99 -12.13 6.82
N ILE A 70 4.86 -12.05 5.51
CA ILE A 70 5.33 -10.91 4.72
C ILE A 70 4.15 -10.04 4.32
N GLY A 71 4.14 -8.80 4.80
CA GLY A 71 3.18 -7.78 4.40
C GLY A 71 3.72 -6.97 3.23
N VAL A 72 2.94 -6.78 2.19
CA VAL A 72 3.32 -6.00 1.00
C VAL A 72 2.44 -4.76 0.92
N ILE A 73 3.04 -3.59 0.69
CA ILE A 73 2.32 -2.34 0.42
C ILE A 73 2.79 -1.83 -0.94
N GLY A 74 1.89 -1.73 -1.89
CA GLY A 74 2.24 -1.40 -3.26
C GLY A 74 1.46 -0.25 -3.85
N ALA A 75 2.17 0.73 -4.42
CA ALA A 75 1.64 1.73 -5.33
C ALA A 75 1.80 1.28 -6.80
N SER A 76 1.96 -0.01 -7.03
CA SER A 76 2.03 -0.67 -8.33
C SER A 76 1.32 -2.02 -8.23
N GLY A 77 0.20 -2.18 -8.96
CA GLY A 77 -0.57 -3.43 -8.95
C GLY A 77 0.26 -4.62 -9.45
N THR A 78 0.86 -4.50 -10.63
CA THR A 78 1.69 -5.56 -11.24
C THR A 78 2.96 -5.83 -10.43
N GLY A 79 3.59 -4.79 -9.86
CA GLY A 79 4.73 -4.96 -8.95
C GLY A 79 4.36 -5.75 -7.70
N THR A 80 3.19 -5.46 -7.12
CA THR A 80 2.64 -6.20 -5.97
C THR A 80 2.39 -7.66 -6.32
N GLN A 81 1.77 -7.93 -7.47
CA GLN A 81 1.54 -9.30 -7.97
C GLN A 81 2.85 -10.05 -8.14
N GLN A 82 3.83 -9.44 -8.78
CA GLN A 82 5.13 -10.06 -9.01
C GLN A 82 5.82 -10.42 -7.69
N VAL A 83 5.87 -9.49 -6.74
CA VAL A 83 6.49 -9.72 -5.42
C VAL A 83 5.76 -10.83 -4.66
N THR A 84 4.44 -10.82 -4.61
CA THR A 84 3.68 -11.86 -3.91
C THR A 84 3.88 -13.24 -4.52
N CYS A 85 3.97 -13.35 -5.85
CA CYS A 85 4.29 -14.59 -6.55
C CYS A 85 5.72 -15.07 -6.28
N LEU A 86 6.71 -14.17 -6.30
CA LEU A 86 8.10 -14.51 -5.99
C LEU A 86 8.26 -15.01 -4.55
N VAL A 87 7.62 -14.36 -3.59
CA VAL A 87 7.57 -14.78 -2.19
C VAL A 87 6.99 -16.20 -2.08
N HIS A 88 5.86 -16.44 -2.75
CA HIS A 88 5.22 -17.75 -2.78
C HIS A 88 6.13 -18.84 -3.37
N ARG A 89 6.76 -18.57 -4.52
CA ARG A 89 7.67 -19.51 -5.20
C ARG A 89 8.92 -19.84 -4.38
N ARG A 90 9.37 -18.91 -3.54
CA ARG A 90 10.51 -19.08 -2.61
C ARG A 90 10.12 -19.79 -1.31
N GLY A 91 8.91 -20.31 -1.18
CA GLY A 91 8.44 -21.07 -0.01
C GLY A 91 7.93 -20.21 1.15
N ALA A 92 8.02 -18.89 1.06
CA ALA A 92 7.45 -17.98 2.04
C ALA A 92 5.98 -17.62 1.71
N GLY A 93 5.35 -16.77 2.50
CA GLY A 93 3.94 -16.42 2.31
C GLY A 93 3.61 -15.00 2.71
N ILE A 94 2.43 -14.56 2.27
CA ILE A 94 1.91 -13.21 2.42
C ILE A 94 0.94 -13.15 3.60
N SER A 95 1.13 -12.19 4.50
CA SER A 95 0.15 -11.87 5.55
C SER A 95 -0.95 -10.97 5.00
N GLN A 96 -0.55 -9.87 4.41
CA GLN A 96 -1.41 -8.87 3.81
C GLN A 96 -0.74 -8.32 2.56
N ALA A 97 -1.52 -7.92 1.55
CA ALA A 97 -1.05 -7.08 0.46
C ALA A 97 -2.04 -5.92 0.29
N ILE A 98 -1.54 -4.69 0.41
CA ILE A 98 -2.35 -3.48 0.39
C ILE A 98 -1.95 -2.66 -0.82
N GLY A 99 -2.87 -2.49 -1.77
CA GLY A 99 -2.70 -1.61 -2.91
C GLY A 99 -3.06 -0.18 -2.55
N THR A 100 -2.15 0.76 -2.78
CA THR A 100 -2.38 2.16 -2.39
C THR A 100 -2.98 3.02 -3.50
N GLY A 101 -2.96 2.50 -4.73
CA GLY A 101 -3.28 3.26 -5.94
C GLY A 101 -2.07 4.00 -6.50
N SER A 102 -2.10 4.28 -7.80
CA SER A 102 -0.93 4.78 -8.55
C SER A 102 -0.51 6.21 -8.17
N HIS A 103 -1.44 7.04 -7.71
CA HIS A 103 -1.15 8.44 -7.35
C HIS A 103 -0.81 8.64 -5.87
N ASP A 104 -0.91 7.60 -5.04
CA ASP A 104 -0.73 7.76 -3.59
C ASP A 104 0.59 8.46 -3.22
N LEU A 105 1.69 8.11 -3.91
CA LEU A 105 3.01 8.67 -3.65
C LEU A 105 3.34 9.96 -4.43
N HIS A 106 2.35 10.56 -5.10
CA HIS A 106 2.46 11.92 -5.63
C HIS A 106 2.41 12.95 -4.50
N VAL A 107 3.05 14.10 -4.71
CA VAL A 107 3.12 15.16 -3.68
C VAL A 107 1.74 15.65 -3.23
N GLN A 108 0.77 15.74 -4.15
CA GLN A 108 -0.58 16.22 -3.84
C GLN A 108 -1.36 15.25 -2.94
N VAL A 109 -1.19 13.94 -3.10
CA VAL A 109 -1.83 12.91 -2.27
C VAL A 109 -1.05 12.67 -0.99
N GLY A 110 0.26 12.67 -1.09
CA GLY A 110 1.16 12.70 0.05
C GLY A 110 1.40 11.36 0.75
N GLY A 111 1.10 10.23 0.10
CA GLY A 111 1.36 8.90 0.65
C GLY A 111 0.40 8.51 1.77
N ILE A 112 -0.83 9.03 1.76
CA ILE A 112 -1.80 8.80 2.85
C ILE A 112 -2.00 7.32 3.10
N THR A 113 -2.36 6.55 2.05
CA THR A 113 -2.65 5.12 2.20
C THR A 113 -1.38 4.32 2.53
N MET A 114 -0.25 4.64 1.92
CA MET A 114 1.04 4.01 2.23
C MET A 114 1.40 4.19 3.72
N LEU A 115 1.30 5.40 4.25
CA LEU A 115 1.60 5.71 5.65
C LEU A 115 0.65 5.02 6.62
N GLN A 116 -0.66 4.95 6.30
CA GLN A 116 -1.63 4.21 7.09
C GLN A 116 -1.32 2.71 7.08
N SER A 117 -1.00 2.16 5.90
CA SER A 117 -0.68 0.74 5.73
C SER A 117 0.59 0.34 6.49
N ILE A 118 1.64 1.16 6.49
CA ILE A 118 2.84 0.93 7.31
C ILE A 118 2.46 0.84 8.80
N ARG A 119 1.63 1.75 9.30
CA ARG A 119 1.18 1.72 10.71
C ARG A 119 0.33 0.49 11.02
N ALA A 120 -0.54 0.08 10.10
CA ALA A 120 -1.38 -1.10 10.25
C ALA A 120 -0.52 -2.38 10.30
N LEU A 121 0.38 -2.55 9.34
CA LEU A 121 1.25 -3.73 9.30
C LEU A 121 2.29 -3.75 10.42
N ALA A 122 2.72 -2.59 10.92
CA ALA A 122 3.57 -2.51 12.11
C ALA A 122 2.90 -3.13 13.34
N LYS A 123 1.59 -2.96 13.47
CA LYS A 123 0.78 -3.49 14.59
C LYS A 123 0.25 -4.91 14.33
N ASP A 124 0.22 -5.37 13.08
CA ASP A 124 -0.30 -6.70 12.74
C ASP A 124 0.63 -7.81 13.25
N PRO A 125 0.21 -8.66 14.20
CA PRO A 125 1.04 -9.74 14.71
C PRO A 125 1.35 -10.81 13.66
N GLY A 126 0.52 -10.92 12.61
CA GLY A 126 0.74 -11.82 11.49
C GLY A 126 1.82 -11.36 10.52
N THR A 127 2.23 -10.09 10.59
CA THR A 127 3.26 -9.52 9.71
C THR A 127 4.60 -9.39 10.45
N ARG A 128 5.65 -10.03 9.95
CA ARG A 128 7.01 -9.91 10.51
C ARG A 128 7.94 -9.05 9.66
N VAL A 129 7.72 -9.00 8.36
CA VAL A 129 8.52 -8.20 7.41
C VAL A 129 7.56 -7.39 6.55
N ILE A 130 7.89 -6.15 6.28
CA ILE A 130 7.11 -5.28 5.38
C ILE A 130 7.90 -5.07 4.10
N VAL A 131 7.22 -5.15 2.95
CA VAL A 131 7.80 -4.83 1.64
C VAL A 131 7.04 -3.63 1.05
N LEU A 132 7.78 -2.61 0.67
CA LEU A 132 7.25 -1.43 -0.03
C LEU A 132 7.61 -1.51 -1.51
N VAL A 133 6.62 -1.43 -2.39
CA VAL A 133 6.79 -1.50 -3.85
C VAL A 133 6.15 -0.28 -4.49
N SER A 134 6.93 0.49 -5.26
CA SER A 134 6.40 1.66 -5.96
C SER A 134 7.20 2.00 -7.21
N LYS A 135 6.52 2.63 -8.17
CA LYS A 135 7.14 3.51 -9.15
C LYS A 135 7.86 4.65 -8.41
N PRO A 136 8.69 5.46 -9.07
CA PRO A 136 9.40 6.56 -8.40
C PRO A 136 8.43 7.47 -7.63
N PRO A 137 8.52 7.53 -6.29
CA PRO A 137 7.70 8.45 -5.50
C PRO A 137 8.20 9.89 -5.63
N SER A 138 7.36 10.88 -5.33
CA SER A 138 7.83 12.25 -5.13
C SER A 138 8.85 12.29 -4.00
N PRO A 139 9.98 13.02 -4.13
CA PRO A 139 11.08 13.00 -3.15
C PRO A 139 10.65 13.30 -1.71
N GLU A 140 9.77 14.27 -1.54
CA GLU A 140 9.20 14.64 -0.25
C GLU A 140 8.38 13.50 0.36
N VAL A 141 7.56 12.83 -0.45
CA VAL A 141 6.74 11.70 -0.01
C VAL A 141 7.61 10.49 0.31
N ALA A 142 8.63 10.21 -0.52
CA ALA A 142 9.62 9.18 -0.25
C ALA A 142 10.29 9.38 1.12
N HIS A 143 10.73 10.61 1.42
CA HIS A 143 11.33 10.93 2.72
C HIS A 143 10.39 10.63 3.89
N ARG A 144 9.11 11.04 3.80
CA ARG A 144 8.10 10.75 4.84
C ARG A 144 7.82 9.27 5.00
N VAL A 145 7.69 8.54 3.90
CA VAL A 145 7.45 7.08 3.90
C VAL A 145 8.64 6.34 4.52
N LEU A 146 9.87 6.66 4.12
CA LEU A 146 11.08 6.05 4.68
C LEU A 146 11.23 6.40 6.17
N ALA A 147 10.90 7.61 6.58
CA ALA A 147 10.89 8.00 7.99
C ALA A 147 9.87 7.19 8.81
N ALA A 148 8.68 6.93 8.26
CA ALA A 148 7.68 6.06 8.90
C ALA A 148 8.15 4.60 8.97
N ALA A 149 8.75 4.09 7.89
CA ALA A 149 9.29 2.75 7.82
C ALA A 149 10.43 2.52 8.83
N ARG A 150 11.33 3.50 9.02
CA ARG A 150 12.38 3.43 10.06
C ARG A 150 11.81 3.26 11.47
N ARG A 151 10.65 3.87 11.75
CA ARG A 151 10.02 3.84 13.08
C ARG A 151 9.01 2.72 13.27
N CYS A 152 8.74 1.88 12.26
CA CYS A 152 7.68 0.87 12.36
C CYS A 152 8.02 -0.34 13.26
N GLY A 153 9.28 -0.48 13.67
CA GLY A 153 9.72 -1.57 14.56
C GLY A 153 9.90 -2.94 13.89
N LYS A 154 9.70 -3.04 12.57
CA LYS A 154 9.87 -4.27 11.80
C LYS A 154 10.90 -4.07 10.68
N PRO A 155 11.56 -5.14 10.20
CA PRO A 155 12.34 -5.09 8.97
C PRO A 155 11.49 -4.64 7.78
N VAL A 156 12.00 -3.70 6.99
CA VAL A 156 11.31 -3.18 5.80
C VAL A 156 12.23 -3.30 4.59
N VAL A 157 11.76 -4.01 3.57
CA VAL A 157 12.40 -4.06 2.26
C VAL A 157 11.75 -3.01 1.37
N VAL A 158 12.55 -2.17 0.74
CA VAL A 158 12.07 -1.04 -0.07
C VAL A 158 12.52 -1.22 -1.51
N ASN A 159 11.55 -1.32 -2.41
CA ASN A 159 11.74 -1.26 -3.86
C ASN A 159 10.99 -0.04 -4.42
N PHE A 160 11.68 1.07 -4.52
CA PHE A 160 11.24 2.23 -5.28
C PHE A 160 11.99 2.23 -6.61
N VAL A 161 11.31 1.95 -7.70
CA VAL A 161 11.94 1.83 -9.02
C VAL A 161 12.79 3.07 -9.31
N GLY A 162 14.05 2.87 -9.69
CA GLY A 162 14.99 3.96 -9.95
C GLY A 162 15.56 4.66 -8.71
N ALA A 163 15.19 4.26 -7.50
CA ALA A 163 15.83 4.78 -6.29
C ALA A 163 17.27 4.25 -6.18
N ARG A 164 18.15 5.08 -5.67
CA ARG A 164 19.53 4.65 -5.38
C ARG A 164 19.57 3.96 -4.02
N PRO A 165 20.38 2.88 -3.87
CA PRO A 165 20.50 2.16 -2.58
C PRO A 165 20.81 3.10 -1.40
N GLU A 166 21.63 4.14 -1.64
CA GLU A 166 22.01 5.10 -0.61
C GLU A 166 20.84 5.93 -0.07
N SER A 167 19.75 6.04 -0.83
CA SER A 167 18.53 6.73 -0.36
C SER A 167 17.74 5.93 0.67
N VAL A 168 17.94 4.60 0.69
CA VAL A 168 17.26 3.67 1.61
C VAL A 168 18.22 3.32 2.74
N ARG A 169 18.38 4.21 3.73
CA ARG A 169 19.26 3.99 4.88
C ARG A 169 18.48 3.89 6.17
N GLY A 170 18.83 2.91 7.00
CA GLY A 170 18.25 2.70 8.33
C GLY A 170 18.56 1.30 8.85
N LYS A 171 18.64 1.12 10.16
CA LYS A 171 18.96 -0.17 10.79
C LYS A 171 18.04 -1.31 10.36
N ASN A 172 16.78 -1.00 10.09
CA ASN A 172 15.74 -1.94 9.69
C ASN A 172 15.29 -1.78 8.22
N LEU A 173 15.94 -0.92 7.44
CA LEU A 173 15.61 -0.71 6.02
C LEU A 173 16.60 -1.47 5.14
N HIS A 174 16.07 -2.16 4.14
CA HIS A 174 16.82 -2.92 3.16
C HIS A 174 16.36 -2.50 1.76
N HIS A 175 17.28 -2.13 0.89
CA HIS A 175 17.02 -1.86 -0.53
C HIS A 175 16.96 -3.18 -1.30
N ALA A 176 16.00 -3.29 -2.25
CA ALA A 176 15.86 -4.41 -3.18
C ALA A 176 15.79 -3.93 -4.62
#